data_ba0b401e3983ab6357166f402a3029f2
#
_entry.id   ba0b401e3983ab6357166f402a3029f2
#
_cell.length_a   1.000
_cell.length_b   1.000
_cell.length_c   1.000
_cell.angle_alpha   90.00
_cell.angle_beta   90.00
_cell.angle_gamma   90.00
#
_symmetry.space_group_name_H-M   'P 1'
#
loop_
_entity.id
_entity.type
_entity.pdbx_description
1 polymer ?
#
loop_
_entity_poly.entity_id
_entity_poly.type
_entity_poly.pdbx_seq_one_letter_code
_entity_poly.pdbx_strand_id
1 'polypeptide(L)'
;MANLNLDAAKWSLFELDERHDALVEIDCADRGNVSTRLVHAADDDAARERFKASIARVQEVLPNCEVAVLSAAEIVFRWRGLEFARARLGGIPGSFRSTEETVFGIGAEERVLEIRNQDEFTELANRLRDTRHPYGPRQHPLWRLRPERWLESLVLGDVSVVDGRLESSCRYSQVPAFSASDRAMIDVLTTTHAGRLAVVELKADEDIHLPMQGLDYWSRVEWHHARGEFPRFGYFGGRELSPEKPLLFLVAPALHVHPATDTLLRYLSPAIDWEFVGIDERWREGVKVVFRKRSEINQRVSDFQLPIAT
;
A
#
# COMPACT_ATOMS: atom_id res chain seq x y z
N MET A 1 14.71 7.01 -14.85
CA MET A 1 13.48 6.51 -15.49
C MET A 1 13.09 5.20 -14.84
N ALA A 2 11.85 5.07 -14.41
CA ALA A 2 11.35 3.79 -13.95
C ALA A 2 11.49 2.77 -15.08
N ASN A 3 11.98 1.59 -14.77
CA ASN A 3 12.10 0.51 -15.73
C ASN A 3 10.68 0.00 -16.03
N LEU A 4 10.03 0.60 -16.99
CA LEU A 4 8.71 0.21 -17.44
C LEU A 4 8.84 -1.17 -18.08
N ASN A 5 8.28 -2.19 -17.44
CA ASN A 5 8.27 -3.55 -17.98
C ASN A 5 7.25 -3.63 -19.14
N LEU A 6 7.61 -2.96 -20.25
CA LEU A 6 6.79 -2.83 -21.45
C LEU A 6 6.99 -4.05 -22.34
N ASP A 7 5.97 -4.37 -23.11
CA ASP A 7 6.07 -5.37 -24.17
C ASP A 7 6.95 -4.82 -25.29
N ALA A 8 8.18 -5.34 -25.42
CA ALA A 8 9.15 -4.91 -26.42
C ALA A 8 8.63 -5.05 -27.88
N ALA A 9 7.65 -5.90 -28.13
CA ALA A 9 7.00 -6.00 -29.45
C ALA A 9 6.09 -4.79 -29.76
N LYS A 10 5.72 -4.01 -28.75
CA LYS A 10 4.82 -2.85 -28.89
C LYS A 10 5.52 -1.51 -28.71
N TRP A 11 6.70 -1.50 -28.04
CA TRP A 11 7.39 -0.27 -27.69
C TRP A 11 8.89 -0.37 -27.96
N SER A 12 9.44 0.69 -28.52
CA SER A 12 10.88 0.98 -28.48
C SER A 12 11.08 2.24 -27.65
N LEU A 13 11.96 2.18 -26.66
CA LEU A 13 12.31 3.29 -25.81
C LEU A 13 13.68 3.83 -26.20
N PHE A 14 13.79 5.13 -26.36
CA PHE A 14 15.04 5.80 -26.71
C PHE A 14 15.38 6.85 -25.65
N GLU A 15 16.67 6.96 -25.32
CA GLU A 15 17.25 8.05 -24.56
C GLU A 15 17.92 9.03 -25.53
N LEU A 16 17.73 10.33 -25.29
CA LEU A 16 18.47 11.35 -26.04
C LEU A 16 19.88 11.49 -25.45
N ASP A 17 20.89 11.09 -26.21
CA ASP A 17 22.28 11.44 -25.90
C ASP A 17 22.55 12.88 -26.41
N GLU A 18 22.41 13.85 -25.52
CA GLU A 18 22.61 15.27 -25.81
C GLU A 18 24.04 15.60 -26.25
N ARG A 19 25.03 14.75 -25.93
CA ARG A 19 26.44 14.98 -26.33
C ARG A 19 26.71 14.65 -27.77
N HIS A 20 25.97 13.69 -28.30
CA HIS A 20 26.15 13.22 -29.67
C HIS A 20 24.96 13.52 -30.59
N ASP A 21 23.96 14.24 -30.05
CA ASP A 21 22.68 14.56 -30.76
C ASP A 21 22.09 13.29 -31.40
N ALA A 22 22.04 12.22 -30.64
CA ALA A 22 21.63 10.90 -31.09
C ALA A 22 20.59 10.27 -30.18
N LEU A 23 19.70 9.47 -30.75
CA LEU A 23 18.77 8.62 -29.98
C LEU A 23 19.43 7.24 -29.79
N VAL A 24 19.60 6.86 -28.55
CA VAL A 24 20.11 5.54 -28.15
C VAL A 24 18.95 4.67 -27.69
N GLU A 25 18.74 3.53 -28.37
CA GLU A 25 17.69 2.60 -27.95
C GLU A 25 18.01 1.98 -26.60
N ILE A 26 17.02 2.02 -25.68
CA ILE A 26 17.14 1.40 -24.37
C ILE A 26 16.49 0.02 -24.44
N ASP A 27 17.21 -1.00 -24.03
CA ASP A 27 16.65 -2.34 -23.84
C ASP A 27 15.59 -2.33 -22.74
N CYS A 28 14.32 -2.44 -23.13
CA CYS A 28 13.20 -2.47 -22.20
C CYS A 28 13.21 -3.71 -21.28
N ALA A 29 13.97 -4.74 -21.63
CA ALA A 29 14.18 -5.92 -20.80
C ALA A 29 15.31 -5.73 -19.76
N ASP A 30 16.17 -4.72 -19.94
CA ASP A 30 17.23 -4.42 -18.98
C ASP A 30 16.64 -3.87 -17.67
N ARG A 31 16.79 -4.63 -16.60
CA ARG A 31 16.37 -4.28 -15.24
C ARG A 31 17.51 -3.76 -14.38
N GLY A 32 18.68 -3.53 -14.95
CA GLY A 32 19.85 -3.03 -14.23
C GLY A 32 19.65 -1.67 -13.57
N ASN A 33 18.67 -0.89 -14.07
CA ASN A 33 18.33 0.44 -13.56
C ASN A 33 17.36 0.42 -12.37
N VAL A 34 16.84 -0.74 -11.96
CA VAL A 34 15.96 -0.84 -10.78
C VAL A 34 16.82 -0.74 -9.53
N SER A 35 17.07 0.49 -9.09
CA SER A 35 17.69 0.76 -7.79
C SER A 35 16.61 0.78 -6.74
N THR A 36 16.47 -0.32 -6.00
CA THR A 36 15.48 -0.43 -4.91
C THR A 36 16.12 -1.05 -3.68
N ARG A 37 15.64 -0.64 -2.50
CA ARG A 37 16.12 -1.16 -1.22
C ARG A 37 14.93 -1.59 -0.38
N LEU A 38 14.95 -2.84 0.05
CA LEU A 38 14.00 -3.36 1.03
C LEU A 38 14.46 -3.01 2.45
N VAL A 39 13.51 -2.61 3.28
CA VAL A 39 13.73 -2.36 4.71
C VAL A 39 13.28 -3.59 5.48
N HIS A 40 13.92 -3.90 6.60
CA HIS A 40 13.47 -4.99 7.47
C HIS A 40 12.02 -4.76 7.93
N ALA A 41 11.24 -5.83 7.88
CA ALA A 41 9.91 -5.83 8.49
C ALA A 41 10.04 -5.53 9.98
N ALA A 42 9.15 -4.71 10.50
CA ALA A 42 9.12 -4.42 11.92
C ALA A 42 8.64 -5.65 12.70
N ASP A 43 9.23 -5.89 13.87
CA ASP A 43 8.70 -6.87 14.83
C ASP A 43 7.48 -6.23 15.53
N ASP A 44 6.28 -6.62 15.06
CA ASP A 44 5.00 -6.05 15.51
C ASP A 44 4.77 -6.32 16.99
N ASP A 45 5.03 -7.53 17.46
CA ASP A 45 4.80 -7.94 18.85
C ASP A 45 5.74 -7.20 19.80
N ALA A 46 7.03 -7.14 19.48
CA ALA A 46 8.01 -6.43 20.29
C ALA A 46 7.73 -4.91 20.34
N ALA A 47 7.32 -4.32 19.22
CA ALA A 47 6.96 -2.90 19.20
C ALA A 47 5.68 -2.62 19.99
N ARG A 48 4.64 -3.44 19.85
CA ARG A 48 3.39 -3.30 20.60
C ARG A 48 3.59 -3.46 22.11
N GLU A 49 4.40 -4.41 22.54
CA GLU A 49 4.72 -4.54 23.97
C GLU A 49 5.49 -3.34 24.49
N ARG A 50 6.44 -2.82 23.71
CA ARG A 50 7.19 -1.60 24.06
C ARG A 50 6.30 -0.38 24.25
N PHE A 51 5.36 -0.16 23.34
CA PHE A 51 4.45 0.99 23.34
C PHE A 51 3.10 0.70 24.01
N LYS A 52 3.02 -0.33 24.82
CA LYS A 52 1.77 -0.78 25.47
C LYS A 52 1.06 0.31 26.26
N ALA A 53 1.81 1.16 26.96
CA ALA A 53 1.25 2.27 27.73
C ALA A 53 0.61 3.34 26.82
N SER A 54 1.30 3.73 25.73
CA SER A 54 0.74 4.64 24.73
C SER A 54 -0.47 4.05 24.01
N ILE A 55 -0.43 2.76 23.67
CA ILE A 55 -1.55 2.07 23.04
C ILE A 55 -2.77 2.11 23.96
N ALA A 56 -2.62 1.72 25.23
CA ALA A 56 -3.71 1.76 26.20
C ALA A 56 -4.30 3.16 26.35
N ARG A 57 -3.43 4.18 26.51
CA ARG A 57 -3.86 5.58 26.66
C ARG A 57 -4.64 6.10 25.46
N VAL A 58 -4.20 5.80 24.25
CA VAL A 58 -4.88 6.27 23.02
C VAL A 58 -6.18 5.51 22.81
N GLN A 59 -6.21 4.20 23.04
CA GLN A 59 -7.39 3.37 22.86
C GLN A 59 -8.46 3.60 23.95
N GLU A 60 -8.09 4.12 25.11
CA GLU A 60 -9.06 4.57 26.13
C GLU A 60 -9.94 5.70 25.57
N VAL A 61 -9.37 6.62 24.79
CA VAL A 61 -10.10 7.77 24.21
C VAL A 61 -10.76 7.41 22.88
N LEU A 62 -10.08 6.67 22.01
CA LEU A 62 -10.60 6.22 20.71
C LEU A 62 -10.45 4.70 20.57
N PRO A 63 -11.41 3.91 21.12
CA PRO A 63 -11.39 2.46 20.98
C PRO A 63 -11.42 2.03 19.50
N ASN A 64 -10.78 0.90 19.21
CA ASN A 64 -10.70 0.31 17.88
C ASN A 64 -9.97 1.19 16.83
N CYS A 65 -9.18 2.19 17.24
CA CYS A 65 -8.25 2.81 16.32
C CYS A 65 -7.20 1.80 15.86
N GLU A 66 -6.78 1.94 14.61
CA GLU A 66 -5.73 1.10 14.03
C GLU A 66 -4.39 1.47 14.67
N VAL A 67 -3.62 0.47 15.09
CA VAL A 67 -2.24 0.64 15.54
C VAL A 67 -1.33 0.02 14.48
N ALA A 68 -0.56 0.84 13.79
CA ALA A 68 0.40 0.40 12.80
C ALA A 68 1.83 0.59 13.32
N VAL A 69 2.62 -0.46 13.24
CA VAL A 69 4.04 -0.43 13.62
C VAL A 69 4.85 0.02 12.41
N LEU A 70 5.56 1.14 12.54
CA LEU A 70 6.45 1.65 11.50
C LEU A 70 7.88 1.13 11.68
N SER A 71 8.30 0.98 12.94
CA SER A 71 9.62 0.47 13.28
C SER A 71 9.65 0.01 14.75
N ALA A 72 10.77 -0.56 15.16
CA ALA A 72 11.00 -0.87 16.59
C ALA A 72 10.96 0.35 17.52
N ALA A 73 11.04 1.56 16.96
CA ALA A 73 11.09 2.83 17.70
C ALA A 73 9.86 3.73 17.48
N GLU A 74 8.88 3.27 16.68
CA GLU A 74 7.76 4.12 16.30
C GLU A 74 6.53 3.33 15.91
N ILE A 75 5.37 3.74 16.47
CA ILE A 75 4.03 3.27 16.09
C ILE A 75 3.13 4.47 15.80
N VAL A 76 2.13 4.27 14.94
CA VAL A 76 1.14 5.29 14.61
C VAL A 76 -0.27 4.79 14.89
N PHE A 77 -1.13 5.73 15.28
CA PHE A 77 -2.56 5.49 15.53
C PHE A 77 -3.36 6.13 14.41
N ARG A 78 -4.20 5.32 13.77
CA ARG A 78 -5.02 5.76 12.64
C ARG A 78 -6.49 5.54 12.93
N TRP A 79 -7.30 6.47 12.47
CA TRP A 79 -8.75 6.32 12.41
C TRP A 79 -9.21 6.31 10.96
N ARG A 80 -9.65 5.13 10.50
CA ARG A 80 -9.99 4.89 9.09
C ARG A 80 -8.89 5.38 8.15
N GLY A 81 -7.68 4.91 8.40
CA GLY A 81 -6.48 5.24 7.64
C GLY A 81 -5.89 6.64 7.87
N LEU A 82 -6.57 7.54 8.59
CA LEU A 82 -6.03 8.85 8.92
C LEU A 82 -5.24 8.81 10.21
N GLU A 83 -3.96 9.10 10.14
CA GLU A 83 -3.10 9.26 11.30
C GLU A 83 -3.53 10.48 12.12
N PHE A 84 -3.67 10.27 13.43
CA PHE A 84 -4.06 11.31 14.39
C PHE A 84 -3.21 11.32 15.65
N ALA A 85 -2.43 10.28 15.89
CA ALA A 85 -1.45 10.21 16.96
C ALA A 85 -0.31 9.25 16.60
N ARG A 86 0.81 9.40 17.30
CA ARG A 86 2.02 8.63 17.08
C ARG A 86 2.75 8.47 18.42
N ALA A 87 3.30 7.28 18.68
CA ALA A 87 4.22 7.08 19.80
C ALA A 87 5.61 6.73 19.25
N ARG A 88 6.61 7.41 19.77
CA ARG A 88 8.00 7.25 19.31
C ARG A 88 8.97 7.29 20.49
N LEU A 89 10.14 6.71 20.29
CA LEU A 89 11.28 6.87 21.20
C LEU A 89 12.02 8.15 20.84
N GLY A 90 11.90 9.17 21.69
CA GLY A 90 12.65 10.42 21.59
C GLY A 90 13.97 10.36 22.35
N GLY A 91 15.03 10.88 21.77
CA GLY A 91 16.31 11.05 22.49
C GLY A 91 16.26 12.23 23.43
N ILE A 92 16.72 12.06 24.67
CA ILE A 92 16.93 13.18 25.59
C ILE A 92 18.24 13.87 25.19
N PRO A 93 18.24 15.18 24.88
CA PRO A 93 19.47 15.89 24.55
C PRO A 93 20.55 15.70 25.65
N GLY A 94 21.73 15.23 25.23
CA GLY A 94 22.84 14.97 26.16
C GLY A 94 22.77 13.66 26.94
N SER A 95 21.83 12.78 26.62
CA SER A 95 21.70 11.45 27.23
C SER A 95 21.64 10.35 26.17
N PHE A 96 22.18 9.17 26.50
CA PHE A 96 21.97 7.94 25.72
C PHE A 96 20.61 7.25 25.99
N ARG A 97 19.78 7.85 26.85
CA ARG A 97 18.45 7.30 27.17
C ARG A 97 17.42 7.87 26.20
N SER A 98 16.57 7.00 25.67
CA SER A 98 15.37 7.38 24.96
C SER A 98 14.17 7.33 25.90
N THR A 99 13.25 8.26 25.74
CA THR A 99 11.96 8.27 26.43
C THR A 99 10.85 8.06 25.42
N GLU A 100 9.82 7.36 25.85
CA GLU A 100 8.60 7.23 25.07
C GLU A 100 7.85 8.56 25.05
N GLU A 101 7.55 9.06 23.89
CA GLU A 101 6.79 10.27 23.65
C GLU A 101 5.59 9.96 22.78
N THR A 102 4.40 10.35 23.22
CA THR A 102 3.19 10.29 22.40
C THR A 102 2.87 11.68 21.90
N VAL A 103 2.69 11.82 20.59
CA VAL A 103 2.24 13.07 19.96
C VAL A 103 0.87 12.85 19.32
N PHE A 104 0.08 13.92 19.20
CA PHE A 104 -1.22 13.88 18.53
C PHE A 104 -1.43 15.13 17.69
N GLY A 105 -2.25 15.00 16.66
CA GLY A 105 -2.56 16.06 15.70
C GLY A 105 -2.86 15.48 14.32
N ILE A 106 -3.23 16.36 13.39
CA ILE A 106 -3.48 16.00 12.00
C ILE A 106 -2.62 16.88 11.09
N GLY A 107 -1.82 16.24 10.25
CA GLY A 107 -0.93 16.93 9.33
C GLY A 107 0.31 17.51 10.06
N ALA A 108 0.58 18.80 9.88
CA ALA A 108 1.76 19.45 10.46
C ALA A 108 1.58 19.93 11.93
N GLU A 109 0.38 19.83 12.45
CA GLU A 109 0.04 20.31 13.81
C GLU A 109 0.20 19.17 14.83
N GLU A 110 1.41 18.72 15.07
CA GLU A 110 1.69 17.73 16.11
C GLU A 110 1.99 18.39 17.45
N ARG A 111 1.42 17.84 18.52
CA ARG A 111 1.65 18.27 19.92
C ARG A 111 1.95 17.06 20.78
N VAL A 112 2.87 17.21 21.72
CA VAL A 112 3.14 16.16 22.72
C VAL A 112 1.91 16.00 23.61
N LEU A 113 1.46 14.75 23.79
CA LEU A 113 0.32 14.41 24.63
C LEU A 113 0.72 14.43 26.10
N GLU A 114 0.32 15.49 26.80
CA GLU A 114 0.52 15.70 28.23
C GLU A 114 -0.81 15.72 28.98
N ILE A 115 -0.76 15.72 30.31
CA ILE A 115 -1.97 15.83 31.15
C ILE A 115 -2.75 17.13 30.86
N ARG A 116 -2.02 18.21 30.63
CA ARG A 116 -2.63 19.56 30.44
C ARG A 116 -3.40 19.71 29.11
N ASN A 117 -3.19 18.85 28.11
CA ASN A 117 -3.87 18.91 26.82
C ASN A 117 -4.68 17.63 26.49
N GLN A 118 -4.98 16.84 27.53
CA GLN A 118 -5.78 15.61 27.38
C GLN A 118 -7.19 15.91 26.84
N ASP A 119 -7.77 17.06 27.21
CA ASP A 119 -9.09 17.47 26.70
C ASP A 119 -9.06 17.78 25.20
N GLU A 120 -7.99 18.42 24.71
CA GLU A 120 -7.81 18.71 23.27
C GLU A 120 -7.68 17.39 22.47
N PHE A 121 -6.95 16.42 23.02
CA PHE A 121 -6.81 15.11 22.42
C PHE A 121 -8.18 14.38 22.36
N THR A 122 -8.93 14.43 23.44
CA THR A 122 -10.29 13.84 23.51
C THR A 122 -11.24 14.52 22.52
N GLU A 123 -11.17 15.84 22.39
CA GLU A 123 -11.94 16.59 21.40
C GLU A 123 -11.59 16.17 19.96
N LEU A 124 -10.30 16.03 19.65
CA LEU A 124 -9.86 15.54 18.34
C LEU A 124 -10.41 14.14 18.06
N ALA A 125 -10.32 13.22 19.01
CA ALA A 125 -10.83 11.87 18.88
C ALA A 125 -12.36 11.84 18.65
N ASN A 126 -13.11 12.66 19.38
CA ASN A 126 -14.56 12.80 19.18
C ASN A 126 -14.88 13.35 17.79
N ARG A 127 -14.20 14.41 17.35
CA ARG A 127 -14.38 14.95 15.99
C ARG A 127 -14.11 13.88 14.91
N LEU A 128 -13.06 13.08 15.07
CA LEU A 128 -12.76 11.97 14.16
C LEU A 128 -13.89 10.93 14.13
N ARG A 129 -14.38 10.54 15.29
CA ARG A 129 -15.48 9.57 15.42
C ARG A 129 -16.77 10.08 14.76
N ASP A 130 -17.11 11.34 15.00
CA ASP A 130 -18.37 11.95 14.54
C ASP A 130 -18.34 12.31 13.04
N THR A 131 -17.15 12.56 12.48
CA THR A 131 -17.05 13.04 11.09
C THR A 131 -16.53 12.01 10.12
N ARG A 132 -15.52 11.19 10.53
CA ARG A 132 -14.86 10.25 9.64
C ARG A 132 -15.45 8.84 9.79
N HIS A 133 -16.68 8.70 9.31
CA HIS A 133 -17.39 7.42 9.19
C HIS A 133 -18.21 7.40 7.89
N PRO A 134 -18.70 6.23 7.39
CA PRO A 134 -19.36 6.11 6.08
C PRO A 134 -20.49 7.10 5.85
N TYR A 135 -21.26 7.37 6.88
CA TYR A 135 -22.43 8.26 6.85
C TYR A 135 -22.13 9.67 7.41
N GLY A 136 -20.87 9.99 7.62
CA GLY A 136 -20.42 11.28 8.12
C GLY A 136 -20.66 12.42 7.13
N PRO A 137 -20.48 13.67 7.59
CA PRO A 137 -20.71 14.85 6.76
C PRO A 137 -19.71 14.94 5.62
N ARG A 138 -20.14 14.58 4.41
CA ARG A 138 -19.26 14.44 3.21
C ARG A 138 -18.50 15.71 2.85
N GLN A 139 -18.98 16.88 3.29
CA GLN A 139 -18.29 18.16 3.05
C GLN A 139 -17.25 18.49 4.13
N HIS A 140 -17.22 17.75 5.22
CA HIS A 140 -16.28 18.01 6.31
C HIS A 140 -14.84 17.65 5.87
N PRO A 141 -13.83 18.53 6.17
CA PRO A 141 -12.45 18.30 5.77
C PRO A 141 -11.90 16.92 6.21
N LEU A 142 -12.17 16.49 7.45
CA LEU A 142 -11.71 15.19 7.97
C LEU A 142 -12.32 13.99 7.24
N TRP A 143 -13.53 14.14 6.69
CA TRP A 143 -14.14 13.09 5.88
C TRP A 143 -13.46 12.94 4.52
N ARG A 144 -12.99 14.07 3.94
CA ARG A 144 -12.34 14.11 2.62
C ARG A 144 -10.85 13.87 2.66
N LEU A 145 -10.22 14.12 3.81
CA LEU A 145 -8.77 14.04 3.95
C LEU A 145 -8.28 12.61 3.73
N ARG A 146 -7.28 12.48 2.84
CA ARG A 146 -6.61 11.20 2.55
C ARG A 146 -7.59 10.05 2.25
N PRO A 147 -8.42 10.14 1.21
CA PRO A 147 -9.43 9.11 0.91
C PRO A 147 -8.77 7.76 0.56
N GLU A 148 -7.63 7.73 -0.11
CA GLU A 148 -6.88 6.51 -0.43
C GLU A 148 -6.45 5.76 0.84
N ARG A 149 -6.01 6.47 1.88
CA ARG A 149 -5.67 5.85 3.16
C ARG A 149 -6.88 5.21 3.86
N TRP A 150 -8.05 5.76 3.65
CA TRP A 150 -9.26 5.13 4.15
C TRP A 150 -9.58 3.86 3.38
N LEU A 151 -9.48 3.88 2.06
CA LEU A 151 -9.66 2.69 1.23
C LEU A 151 -8.64 1.61 1.60
N GLU A 152 -7.37 2.00 1.75
CA GLU A 152 -6.30 1.12 2.20
C GLU A 152 -6.63 0.46 3.55
N SER A 153 -7.13 1.22 4.53
CA SER A 153 -7.48 0.65 5.85
C SER A 153 -8.59 -0.39 5.77
N LEU A 154 -9.55 -0.22 4.86
CA LEU A 154 -10.60 -1.20 4.63
C LEU A 154 -10.06 -2.47 3.98
N VAL A 155 -9.20 -2.32 2.97
CA VAL A 155 -8.57 -3.47 2.29
C VAL A 155 -7.61 -4.20 3.23
N LEU A 156 -6.86 -3.48 4.06
CA LEU A 156 -6.01 -4.09 5.10
C LEU A 156 -6.83 -4.81 6.18
N GLY A 157 -8.05 -4.37 6.44
CA GLY A 157 -8.97 -5.08 7.33
C GLY A 157 -9.26 -6.49 6.83
N ASP A 158 -9.47 -6.63 5.53
CA ASP A 158 -9.69 -7.91 4.84
C ASP A 158 -9.30 -7.80 3.36
N VAL A 159 -8.14 -8.30 2.99
CA VAL A 159 -7.68 -8.28 1.59
C VAL A 159 -8.50 -9.18 0.67
N SER A 160 -9.24 -10.15 1.23
CA SER A 160 -10.08 -11.06 0.45
C SER A 160 -11.24 -10.33 -0.24
N VAL A 161 -11.60 -9.13 0.22
CA VAL A 161 -12.60 -8.28 -0.46
C VAL A 161 -12.13 -7.83 -1.85
N VAL A 162 -10.81 -7.73 -2.07
CA VAL A 162 -10.23 -7.46 -3.38
C VAL A 162 -10.22 -8.72 -4.21
N ASP A 163 -9.71 -9.82 -3.66
CA ASP A 163 -9.72 -11.13 -4.32
C ASP A 163 -9.66 -12.26 -3.29
N GLY A 164 -10.56 -13.23 -3.40
CA GLY A 164 -10.65 -14.37 -2.49
C GLY A 164 -9.42 -15.29 -2.46
N ARG A 165 -8.46 -15.12 -3.39
CA ARG A 165 -7.18 -15.83 -3.35
C ARG A 165 -6.19 -15.23 -2.36
N LEU A 166 -6.40 -13.97 -1.93
CA LEU A 166 -5.47 -13.23 -1.09
C LEU A 166 -5.57 -13.65 0.37
N GLU A 167 -4.41 -13.68 1.03
CA GLU A 167 -4.24 -14.15 2.39
C GLU A 167 -4.26 -12.99 3.41
N SER A 168 -5.30 -12.94 4.23
CA SER A 168 -5.47 -11.83 5.20
C SER A 168 -4.53 -11.90 6.41
N SER A 169 -3.89 -13.03 6.70
CA SER A 169 -2.96 -13.16 7.81
C SER A 169 -1.56 -12.58 7.52
N CYS A 170 -1.22 -12.40 6.27
CA CYS A 170 0.11 -11.98 5.81
C CYS A 170 0.01 -10.72 4.95
N ARG A 171 -0.29 -9.57 5.56
CA ARG A 171 -0.43 -8.30 4.84
C ARG A 171 0.46 -7.23 5.44
N TYR A 172 1.07 -6.47 4.59
CA TYR A 172 1.92 -5.32 4.94
C TYR A 172 1.39 -4.08 4.26
N SER A 173 1.27 -3.00 5.01
CA SER A 173 0.91 -1.68 4.49
C SER A 173 2.14 -0.82 4.36
N GLN A 174 2.13 0.08 3.40
CA GLN A 174 3.15 1.11 3.28
C GLN A 174 4.57 0.53 3.29
N VAL A 175 4.76 -0.56 2.55
CA VAL A 175 6.10 -1.15 2.41
C VAL A 175 6.97 -0.17 1.64
N PRO A 176 8.09 0.30 2.24
CA PRO A 176 8.97 1.22 1.57
C PRO A 176 9.60 0.57 0.34
N ALA A 177 9.32 1.13 -0.82
CA ALA A 177 9.95 0.77 -2.08
C ALA A 177 10.93 1.89 -2.47
N PHE A 178 12.03 1.99 -1.72
CA PHE A 178 13.01 3.06 -1.94
C PHE A 178 13.70 2.91 -3.29
N SER A 179 13.67 3.97 -4.09
CA SER A 179 14.65 4.21 -5.15
C SER A 179 15.61 5.32 -4.75
N ALA A 180 16.68 5.51 -5.48
CA ALA A 180 17.66 6.56 -5.20
C ALA A 180 17.06 7.98 -5.20
N SER A 181 15.90 8.17 -5.82
CA SER A 181 15.26 9.48 -6.02
C SER A 181 13.85 9.60 -5.44
N ASP A 182 13.22 8.51 -4.99
CA ASP A 182 11.82 8.54 -4.57
C ASP A 182 11.54 7.63 -3.38
N ARG A 183 10.70 8.14 -2.45
CA ARG A 183 10.18 7.38 -1.29
C ARG A 183 8.80 6.82 -1.63
N ALA A 184 8.73 6.00 -2.64
CA ALA A 184 7.50 5.33 -2.99
C ALA A 184 7.13 4.30 -1.91
N MET A 185 5.84 4.17 -1.63
CA MET A 185 5.30 3.26 -0.62
C MET A 185 4.24 2.39 -1.30
N ILE A 186 4.45 1.08 -1.28
CA ILE A 186 3.46 0.11 -1.77
C ILE A 186 2.27 0.13 -0.82
N ASP A 187 1.07 0.35 -1.33
CA ASP A 187 -0.13 0.45 -0.48
C ASP A 187 -0.36 -0.85 0.27
N VAL A 188 -0.49 -1.98 -0.43
CA VAL A 188 -0.62 -3.29 0.21
C VAL A 188 0.25 -4.33 -0.48
N LEU A 189 1.08 -5.00 0.30
CA LEU A 189 1.83 -6.20 -0.10
C LEU A 189 1.30 -7.39 0.68
N THR A 190 0.92 -8.46 -0.01
CA THR A 190 0.40 -9.69 0.60
C THR A 190 0.81 -10.92 -0.23
N THR A 191 0.27 -12.08 0.12
CA THR A 191 0.39 -13.31 -0.68
C THR A 191 -0.99 -13.86 -1.02
N THR A 192 -1.04 -14.77 -1.97
CA THR A 192 -2.18 -15.69 -2.10
C THR A 192 -2.07 -16.80 -1.05
N HIS A 193 -3.15 -17.57 -0.86
CA HIS A 193 -3.12 -18.78 -0.02
C HIS A 193 -2.07 -19.80 -0.48
N ALA A 194 -1.72 -19.80 -1.79
CA ALA A 194 -0.67 -20.64 -2.37
C ALA A 194 0.75 -20.04 -2.22
N GLY A 195 0.91 -18.92 -1.51
CA GLY A 195 2.21 -18.29 -1.26
C GLY A 195 2.72 -17.38 -2.40
N ARG A 196 1.97 -17.16 -3.48
CA ARG A 196 2.36 -16.23 -4.54
C ARG A 196 2.22 -14.79 -4.05
N LEU A 197 3.25 -13.95 -4.23
CA LEU A 197 3.21 -12.55 -3.85
C LEU A 197 2.13 -11.78 -4.62
N ALA A 198 1.54 -10.79 -3.99
CA ALA A 198 0.56 -9.90 -4.59
C ALA A 198 0.79 -8.45 -4.15
N VAL A 199 0.85 -7.57 -5.13
CA VAL A 199 0.92 -6.11 -4.97
C VAL A 199 -0.47 -5.57 -5.23
N VAL A 200 -0.99 -4.74 -4.32
CA VAL A 200 -2.27 -4.04 -4.50
C VAL A 200 -2.00 -2.54 -4.44
N GLU A 201 -2.30 -1.86 -5.54
CA GLU A 201 -2.24 -0.40 -5.66
C GLU A 201 -3.67 0.14 -5.67
N LEU A 202 -3.90 1.18 -4.88
CA LEU A 202 -5.24 1.72 -4.60
C LEU A 202 -5.35 3.19 -5.04
N LYS A 203 -6.45 3.54 -5.69
CA LYS A 203 -6.84 4.93 -5.91
C LYS A 203 -8.28 5.12 -5.47
N ALA A 204 -8.55 6.21 -4.76
CA ALA A 204 -9.89 6.58 -4.33
C ALA A 204 -10.59 7.53 -5.31
N ASP A 205 -9.83 8.19 -6.15
CA ASP A 205 -10.27 9.13 -7.18
C ASP A 205 -9.63 8.78 -8.54
N GLU A 206 -10.06 9.45 -9.60
CA GLU A 206 -9.54 9.28 -10.95
C GLU A 206 -8.06 9.66 -11.02
N ASP A 207 -7.22 8.70 -11.40
CA ASP A 207 -5.77 8.91 -11.55
C ASP A 207 -5.21 8.13 -12.74
N ILE A 208 -4.64 8.85 -13.72
CA ILE A 208 -3.99 8.27 -14.88
C ILE A 208 -2.74 7.46 -14.50
N HIS A 209 -2.11 7.76 -13.37
CA HIS A 209 -0.87 7.14 -12.94
C HIS A 209 -1.06 5.75 -12.31
N LEU A 210 -2.29 5.34 -11.98
CA LEU A 210 -2.57 4.07 -11.32
C LEU A 210 -1.87 2.86 -12.00
N PRO A 211 -1.95 2.64 -13.34
CA PRO A 211 -1.24 1.52 -13.96
C PRO A 211 0.27 1.60 -13.85
N MET A 212 0.83 2.81 -13.96
CA MET A 212 2.28 3.02 -13.94
C MET A 212 2.86 2.91 -12.52
N GLN A 213 2.16 3.42 -11.51
CA GLN A 213 2.53 3.23 -10.12
C GLN A 213 2.50 1.75 -9.72
N GLY A 214 1.40 1.06 -10.05
CA GLY A 214 1.31 -0.37 -9.78
C GLY A 214 2.41 -1.18 -10.47
N LEU A 215 2.75 -0.81 -11.71
CA LEU A 215 3.86 -1.43 -12.45
C LEU A 215 5.22 -1.19 -11.78
N ASP A 216 5.49 0.04 -11.34
CA ASP A 216 6.75 0.37 -10.64
C ASP A 216 6.87 -0.45 -9.36
N TYR A 217 5.81 -0.52 -8.55
CA TYR A 217 5.80 -1.30 -7.30
C TYR A 217 5.93 -2.80 -7.57
N TRP A 218 5.21 -3.32 -8.56
CA TRP A 218 5.32 -4.70 -8.99
C TRP A 218 6.77 -5.05 -9.40
N SER A 219 7.43 -4.17 -10.17
CA SER A 219 8.80 -4.37 -10.62
C SER A 219 9.79 -4.46 -9.47
N ARG A 220 9.59 -3.61 -8.43
CA ARG A 220 10.42 -3.63 -7.21
C ARG A 220 10.19 -4.90 -6.39
N VAL A 221 8.92 -5.29 -6.22
CA VAL A 221 8.58 -6.53 -5.51
C VAL A 221 9.17 -7.74 -6.23
N GLU A 222 9.04 -7.81 -7.55
CA GLU A 222 9.62 -8.89 -8.35
C GLU A 222 11.16 -8.93 -8.24
N TRP A 223 11.81 -7.76 -8.25
CA TRP A 223 13.25 -7.65 -8.06
C TRP A 223 13.73 -8.24 -6.73
N HIS A 224 13.06 -7.90 -5.62
CA HIS A 224 13.37 -8.42 -4.30
C HIS A 224 13.00 -9.91 -4.17
N HIS A 225 11.89 -10.30 -4.77
CA HIS A 225 11.41 -11.68 -4.77
C HIS A 225 12.39 -12.62 -5.47
N ALA A 226 12.83 -12.27 -6.68
CA ALA A 226 13.79 -13.04 -7.45
C ALA A 226 15.15 -13.24 -6.73
N ARG A 227 15.45 -12.40 -5.72
CA ARG A 227 16.66 -12.49 -4.88
C ARG A 227 16.43 -13.18 -3.54
N GLY A 228 15.21 -13.63 -3.26
CA GLY A 228 14.86 -14.24 -1.98
C GLY A 228 15.02 -13.28 -0.80
N GLU A 229 14.83 -11.98 -1.02
CA GLU A 229 15.10 -10.97 0.00
C GLU A 229 13.98 -10.86 1.03
N PHE A 230 12.72 -11.09 0.66
CA PHE A 230 11.60 -10.97 1.60
C PHE A 230 11.78 -11.79 2.88
N PRO A 231 12.06 -13.10 2.83
CA PRO A 231 12.31 -13.88 4.06
C PRO A 231 13.55 -13.39 4.82
N ARG A 232 14.61 -12.98 4.11
CA ARG A 232 15.85 -12.47 4.72
C ARG A 232 15.62 -11.16 5.49
N PHE A 233 14.65 -10.36 5.06
CA PHE A 233 14.25 -9.10 5.69
C PHE A 233 13.08 -9.24 6.65
N GLY A 234 12.70 -10.48 7.02
CA GLY A 234 11.69 -10.76 8.04
C GLY A 234 10.24 -10.67 7.57
N TYR A 235 9.99 -10.58 6.27
CA TYR A 235 8.63 -10.58 5.74
C TYR A 235 8.05 -12.00 5.70
N PHE A 236 6.73 -12.07 5.82
CA PHE A 236 5.90 -13.27 5.68
C PHE A 236 6.14 -14.39 6.71
N GLY A 237 6.83 -14.07 7.84
CA GLY A 237 6.87 -14.94 9.03
C GLY A 237 7.33 -16.38 8.77
N GLY A 238 8.27 -16.60 7.84
CA GLY A 238 8.77 -17.94 7.50
C GLY A 238 7.85 -18.75 6.57
N ARG A 239 6.78 -18.17 6.04
CA ARG A 239 5.93 -18.80 5.01
C ARG A 239 6.76 -19.05 3.75
N GLU A 240 6.60 -20.21 3.15
CA GLU A 240 7.17 -20.50 1.83
C GLU A 240 6.49 -19.66 0.76
N LEU A 241 7.29 -18.91 0.01
CA LEU A 241 6.81 -18.09 -1.11
C LEU A 241 6.88 -18.87 -2.40
N SER A 242 5.82 -18.82 -3.20
CA SER A 242 5.82 -19.37 -4.55
C SER A 242 6.88 -18.68 -5.41
N PRO A 243 7.63 -19.42 -6.26
CA PRO A 243 8.62 -18.84 -7.17
C PRO A 243 8.00 -18.05 -8.33
N GLU A 244 6.67 -18.06 -8.45
CA GLU A 244 5.97 -17.33 -9.49
C GLU A 244 6.11 -15.81 -9.30
N LYS A 245 6.14 -15.09 -10.43
CA LYS A 245 6.12 -13.62 -10.42
C LYS A 245 4.91 -13.10 -9.64
N PRO A 246 5.02 -11.96 -8.97
CA PRO A 246 3.92 -11.38 -8.21
C PRO A 246 2.66 -11.15 -9.07
N LEU A 247 1.49 -11.20 -8.45
CA LEU A 247 0.25 -10.66 -9.00
C LEU A 247 0.23 -9.14 -8.81
N LEU A 248 -0.40 -8.43 -9.76
CA LEU A 248 -0.65 -7.00 -9.64
C LEU A 248 -2.15 -6.74 -9.62
N PHE A 249 -2.65 -6.17 -8.53
CA PHE A 249 -4.03 -5.68 -8.42
C PHE A 249 -4.05 -4.16 -8.46
N LEU A 250 -4.84 -3.60 -9.36
CA LEU A 250 -5.09 -2.16 -9.49
C LEU A 250 -6.54 -1.92 -9.11
N VAL A 251 -6.77 -1.20 -8.02
CA VAL A 251 -8.11 -1.05 -7.42
C VAL A 251 -8.53 0.41 -7.46
N ALA A 252 -9.70 0.68 -8.02
CA ALA A 252 -10.29 2.01 -8.03
C ALA A 252 -11.83 1.94 -8.05
N PRO A 253 -12.55 2.99 -7.60
CA PRO A 253 -13.99 3.09 -7.80
C PRO A 253 -14.36 3.02 -9.28
N ALA A 254 -15.39 2.27 -9.61
CA ALA A 254 -15.74 1.90 -10.99
C ALA A 254 -16.02 3.11 -11.90
N LEU A 255 -16.57 4.19 -11.34
CA LEU A 255 -16.88 5.43 -12.06
C LEU A 255 -15.74 6.45 -12.04
N HIS A 256 -14.66 6.18 -11.32
CA HIS A 256 -13.46 7.02 -11.21
C HIS A 256 -12.24 6.39 -11.89
N VAL A 257 -12.47 5.63 -12.94
CA VAL A 257 -11.40 5.04 -13.75
C VAL A 257 -11.03 6.02 -14.86
N HIS A 258 -9.76 6.44 -14.91
CA HIS A 258 -9.30 7.33 -15.95
C HIS A 258 -9.44 6.69 -17.34
N PRO A 259 -9.98 7.39 -18.38
CA PRO A 259 -10.23 6.82 -19.70
C PRO A 259 -9.01 6.18 -20.36
N ALA A 260 -7.80 6.71 -20.11
CA ALA A 260 -6.55 6.15 -20.64
C ALA A 260 -6.08 4.86 -19.95
N THR A 261 -6.67 4.48 -18.81
CA THR A 261 -6.25 3.28 -18.04
C THR A 261 -6.27 2.03 -18.92
N ASP A 262 -7.32 1.82 -19.69
CA ASP A 262 -7.45 0.67 -20.60
C ASP A 262 -6.36 0.65 -21.68
N THR A 263 -6.02 1.81 -22.19
CA THR A 263 -4.95 1.95 -23.18
C THR A 263 -3.61 1.60 -22.57
N LEU A 264 -3.30 2.15 -21.39
CA LEU A 264 -2.04 1.88 -20.69
C LEU A 264 -1.89 0.39 -20.33
N LEU A 265 -2.95 -0.24 -19.84
CA LEU A 265 -2.93 -1.67 -19.47
C LEU A 265 -2.66 -2.60 -20.67
N ARG A 266 -3.08 -2.23 -21.88
CA ARG A 266 -2.80 -3.03 -23.11
C ARG A 266 -1.32 -3.03 -23.48
N TYR A 267 -0.56 -2.06 -23.01
CA TYR A 267 0.87 -1.94 -23.29
C TYR A 267 1.75 -2.56 -22.18
N LEU A 268 1.17 -3.06 -21.12
CA LEU A 268 1.93 -3.83 -20.14
C LEU A 268 2.45 -5.13 -20.79
N SER A 269 3.64 -5.54 -20.36
CA SER A 269 4.20 -6.82 -20.81
C SER A 269 3.24 -7.98 -20.50
N PRO A 270 3.03 -8.91 -21.43
CA PRO A 270 2.23 -10.10 -21.17
C PRO A 270 2.79 -11.00 -20.05
N ALA A 271 4.06 -10.78 -19.65
CA ALA A 271 4.66 -11.48 -18.51
C ALA A 271 4.16 -10.97 -17.15
N ILE A 272 3.38 -9.88 -17.11
CA ILE A 272 2.78 -9.33 -15.90
C ILE A 272 1.34 -9.81 -15.79
N ASP A 273 1.10 -10.55 -14.71
CA ASP A 273 -0.23 -11.02 -14.37
C ASP A 273 -0.93 -9.93 -13.54
N TRP A 274 -1.72 -9.11 -14.24
CA TRP A 274 -2.43 -8.00 -13.62
C TRP A 274 -3.95 -8.19 -13.65
N GLU A 275 -4.60 -7.63 -12.66
CA GLU A 275 -6.05 -7.56 -12.54
C GLU A 275 -6.46 -6.15 -12.11
N PHE A 276 -7.29 -5.50 -12.93
CA PHE A 276 -7.96 -4.27 -12.56
C PHE A 276 -9.29 -4.60 -11.88
N VAL A 277 -9.49 -4.06 -10.69
CA VAL A 277 -10.65 -4.32 -9.82
C VAL A 277 -11.43 -3.04 -9.62
N GLY A 278 -12.56 -2.92 -10.30
CA GLY A 278 -13.50 -1.82 -10.09
C GLY A 278 -14.37 -2.08 -8.87
N ILE A 279 -14.38 -1.16 -7.92
CA ILE A 279 -15.19 -1.25 -6.69
C ILE A 279 -16.37 -0.29 -6.71
N ASP A 280 -17.40 -0.57 -5.87
CA ASP A 280 -18.59 0.29 -5.71
C ASP A 280 -18.19 1.68 -5.17
N GLU A 281 -18.85 2.72 -5.66
CA GLU A 281 -18.63 4.11 -5.25
C GLU A 281 -18.86 4.37 -3.76
N ARG A 282 -19.65 3.51 -3.12
CA ARG A 282 -19.91 3.55 -1.69
C ARG A 282 -18.90 2.72 -0.89
N TRP A 283 -17.68 2.54 -1.40
CA TRP A 283 -16.64 1.74 -0.79
C TRP A 283 -16.35 2.09 0.69
N ARG A 284 -16.69 3.31 1.13
CA ARG A 284 -16.58 3.70 2.55
C ARG A 284 -17.51 2.93 3.48
N GLU A 285 -18.61 2.41 2.95
CA GLU A 285 -19.54 1.53 3.68
C GLU A 285 -19.05 0.07 3.72
N GLY A 286 -18.17 -0.28 2.80
CA GLY A 286 -17.55 -1.59 2.64
C GLY A 286 -17.13 -1.80 1.19
N VAL A 287 -15.96 -2.37 1.01
CA VAL A 287 -15.41 -2.64 -0.32
C VAL A 287 -16.25 -3.75 -0.99
N LYS A 288 -16.79 -3.45 -2.17
CA LYS A 288 -17.53 -4.42 -3.00
C LYS A 288 -17.03 -4.32 -4.42
N VAL A 289 -16.59 -5.43 -4.97
CA VAL A 289 -16.16 -5.50 -6.37
C VAL A 289 -17.38 -5.51 -7.29
N VAL A 290 -17.38 -4.64 -8.31
CA VAL A 290 -18.45 -4.53 -9.29
C VAL A 290 -18.04 -5.02 -10.67
N PHE A 291 -16.76 -4.92 -11.03
CA PHE A 291 -16.23 -5.54 -12.23
C PHE A 291 -14.74 -5.88 -12.09
N ARG A 292 -14.26 -6.73 -12.97
CA ARG A 292 -12.85 -7.10 -13.09
C ARG A 292 -12.42 -7.07 -14.55
N LYS A 293 -11.18 -6.66 -14.78
CA LYS A 293 -10.51 -6.80 -16.06
C LYS A 293 -9.15 -7.45 -15.83
N ARG A 294 -8.81 -8.45 -16.62
CA ARG A 294 -7.61 -9.27 -16.42
C ARG A 294 -6.66 -9.16 -17.61
N SER A 295 -5.39 -9.47 -17.37
CA SER A 295 -4.42 -9.71 -18.43
C SER A 295 -4.87 -10.88 -19.31
N GLU A 296 -4.42 -10.91 -20.57
CA GLU A 296 -4.79 -11.98 -21.53
C GLU A 296 -4.36 -13.38 -21.04
N ILE A 297 -3.33 -13.48 -20.22
CA ILE A 297 -2.88 -14.74 -19.61
C ILE A 297 -3.99 -15.34 -18.75
N ASN A 298 -4.61 -14.52 -17.91
CA ASN A 298 -5.68 -14.95 -17.01
C ASN A 298 -6.99 -15.22 -17.75
N GLN A 299 -7.26 -14.57 -18.88
CA GLN A 299 -8.43 -14.85 -19.70
C GLN A 299 -8.38 -16.27 -20.27
N ARG A 300 -7.23 -16.72 -20.75
CA ARG A 300 -7.08 -18.08 -21.29
C ARG A 300 -7.26 -19.19 -20.26
N VAL A 301 -6.91 -18.96 -19.01
CA VAL A 301 -7.08 -19.94 -17.92
C VAL A 301 -8.55 -20.04 -17.49
N SER A 302 -9.29 -18.93 -17.46
CA SER A 302 -10.72 -18.94 -17.10
C SER A 302 -11.61 -19.61 -18.16
N ASP A 303 -11.23 -19.51 -19.43
CA ASP A 303 -11.96 -20.13 -20.54
C ASP A 303 -11.80 -21.67 -20.61
N PHE A 304 -10.79 -22.21 -19.90
CA PHE A 304 -10.55 -23.65 -19.78
C PHE A 304 -11.27 -24.34 -18.60
N GLN A 305 -11.89 -23.59 -17.71
CA GLN A 305 -12.75 -24.15 -16.67
C GLN A 305 -14.15 -24.44 -17.24
N LEU A 306 -14.26 -25.52 -18.00
CA LEU A 306 -15.56 -26.10 -18.40
C LEU A 306 -16.36 -26.49 -17.15
N PRO A 307 -17.69 -26.22 -17.13
CA PRO A 307 -18.51 -26.65 -16.03
C PRO A 307 -18.46 -28.19 -15.94
N ILE A 308 -18.11 -28.70 -14.79
CA ILE A 308 -18.25 -30.11 -14.45
C ILE A 308 -19.76 -30.37 -14.47
N ALA A 309 -20.23 -31.04 -15.53
CA ALA A 309 -21.60 -31.52 -15.60
C ALA A 309 -21.79 -32.55 -14.48
N THR A 310 -22.70 -32.27 -13.57
CA THR A 310 -23.26 -33.19 -12.59
C THR A 310 -24.24 -34.11 -13.28
#